data_0681b202ebeb1ec6ee4cbad75b7aad82
#
_entry.id   0681b202ebeb1ec6ee4cbad75b7aad82
#
_cell.length_a   1.000
_cell.length_b   1.000
_cell.length_c   1.000
_cell.angle_alpha   90.00
_cell.angle_beta   90.00
_cell.angle_gamma   90.00
#
_symmetry.space_group_name_H-M   'P 1'
#
loop_
_entity.id
_entity.type
_entity.pdbx_description
1 polymer ?
#
loop_
_entity_poly.entity_id
_entity_poly.type
_entity_poly.pdbx_seq_one_letter_code
_entity_poly.pdbx_strand_id
1 'polypeptide(L)'
;VVIWPDRDAPGWDYAESAARACVAVGSASVAILVPPTDKPPKWDAADAVEEGFDCAAFIAQGERRVVKAAAPSLPTFTLGELLDDNSPLPPDLIAPRVLTPAGMLVFGGAPKVGKSDFLLSWLAHMAAGAAFLGMHPPRPLRVFYLQAEVQYHYLRERVKDVRLPSHRLLDARANFVATPQLRLVIDDAGLAQVIPAIANAFGGEPPDIIAIDPIRNVFDGGDAGGENDNGAMLFFLSQRVERIRQAVNPDAGVILAHHTKKLGKKQFEEDPFQALAGAGSLRGYYSTGMLLFRPDETHTTRQLIFELRNGAAIPQRHVDKINGEWREVDGSSRLVMKEYGERLDAERRRKRDAILQILFDEAGKGRCYTANQFAEGFEGKAGLGGERTIRERLSALSTQGYIKYFRNAADYGLPAARTKFGYLCVEGMVLQMAIGPPDSQTGEVLFESRTVLPTHYKCPQSGAAMPVENPEVWVYQDDINDTQEPS
;
A
#
# COMPACT_ATOMS: atom_id res chain seq x y z
N VAL A 1 -6.77 48.47 -5.46
CA VAL A 1 -6.44 48.93 -6.82
C VAL A 1 -7.50 49.89 -7.25
N VAL A 2 -7.08 51.04 -7.85
CA VAL A 2 -7.98 52.01 -8.50
C VAL A 2 -7.58 52.04 -9.97
N ILE A 3 -8.57 51.91 -10.87
CA ILE A 3 -8.38 51.91 -12.31
C ILE A 3 -9.06 53.18 -12.86
N TRP A 4 -8.33 53.92 -13.68
CA TRP A 4 -8.83 55.13 -14.36
C TRP A 4 -8.97 54.84 -15.87
N PRO A 5 -10.16 54.60 -16.38
CA PRO A 5 -10.37 54.30 -17.79
C PRO A 5 -10.37 55.57 -18.65
N ASP A 6 -10.05 55.41 -19.93
CA ASP A 6 -10.36 56.43 -20.95
C ASP A 6 -11.89 56.60 -21.01
N ARG A 7 -12.34 57.84 -21.34
CA ARG A 7 -13.74 58.17 -21.41
C ARG A 7 -14.34 57.73 -22.75
N ASP A 8 -14.27 56.40 -23.04
CA ASP A 8 -14.91 55.78 -24.20
C ASP A 8 -15.24 54.30 -23.92
N ALA A 9 -15.97 53.65 -24.86
CA ALA A 9 -16.35 52.26 -24.66
C ALA A 9 -15.15 51.28 -24.59
N PRO A 10 -14.11 51.38 -25.46
CA PRO A 10 -12.92 50.55 -25.33
C PRO A 10 -12.18 50.71 -24.00
N GLY A 11 -12.08 51.94 -23.49
CA GLY A 11 -11.46 52.21 -22.18
C GLY A 11 -12.21 51.58 -21.02
N TRP A 12 -13.54 51.60 -21.07
CA TRP A 12 -14.37 50.86 -20.10
C TRP A 12 -14.22 49.36 -20.18
N ASP A 13 -14.22 48.77 -21.39
CA ASP A 13 -14.03 47.33 -21.58
C ASP A 13 -12.67 46.85 -21.03
N TYR A 14 -11.63 47.67 -21.31
CA TYR A 14 -10.30 47.41 -20.74
C TYR A 14 -10.29 47.48 -19.20
N ALA A 15 -10.90 48.54 -18.64
CA ALA A 15 -10.96 48.72 -17.19
C ALA A 15 -11.71 47.61 -16.48
N GLU A 16 -12.83 47.16 -17.07
CA GLU A 16 -13.56 45.99 -16.52
C GLU A 16 -12.77 44.69 -16.61
N SER A 17 -12.03 44.49 -17.70
CA SER A 17 -11.15 43.31 -17.84
C SER A 17 -10.01 43.35 -16.85
N ALA A 18 -9.33 44.48 -16.70
CA ALA A 18 -8.27 44.68 -15.73
C ALA A 18 -8.77 44.54 -14.29
N ALA A 19 -9.97 45.05 -13.98
CA ALA A 19 -10.57 44.93 -12.65
C ALA A 19 -10.88 43.47 -12.32
N ARG A 20 -11.43 42.69 -13.28
CA ARG A 20 -11.63 41.24 -13.12
C ARG A 20 -10.32 40.50 -12.86
N ALA A 21 -9.24 40.82 -13.58
CA ALA A 21 -7.93 40.23 -13.38
C ALA A 21 -7.37 40.56 -11.99
N CYS A 22 -7.48 41.82 -11.54
CA CYS A 22 -7.04 42.21 -10.17
C CYS A 22 -7.83 41.49 -9.08
N VAL A 23 -9.15 41.32 -9.25
CA VAL A 23 -9.96 40.52 -8.32
C VAL A 23 -9.53 39.05 -8.30
N ALA A 24 -9.26 38.46 -9.45
CA ALA A 24 -8.86 37.06 -9.58
C ALA A 24 -7.55 36.77 -8.91
N VAL A 25 -6.60 37.71 -8.86
CA VAL A 25 -5.31 37.57 -8.11
C VAL A 25 -5.41 37.97 -6.63
N GLY A 26 -6.63 38.19 -6.11
CA GLY A 26 -6.84 38.39 -4.67
C GLY A 26 -6.65 39.83 -4.18
N SER A 27 -6.76 40.85 -5.05
CA SER A 27 -6.73 42.25 -4.59
C SER A 27 -7.85 42.54 -3.57
N ALA A 28 -7.50 43.12 -2.43
CA ALA A 28 -8.42 43.38 -1.32
C ALA A 28 -9.59 44.32 -1.69
N SER A 29 -9.36 45.24 -2.61
CA SER A 29 -10.42 46.11 -3.19
C SER A 29 -10.02 46.57 -4.58
N VAL A 30 -10.98 46.61 -5.48
CA VAL A 30 -10.79 47.10 -6.86
C VAL A 30 -11.93 48.08 -7.16
N ALA A 31 -11.60 49.26 -7.68
CA ALA A 31 -12.56 50.24 -8.08
C ALA A 31 -12.19 50.86 -9.44
N ILE A 32 -13.16 51.12 -10.28
CA ILE A 32 -13.02 51.84 -11.54
C ILE A 32 -13.56 53.27 -11.33
N LEU A 33 -12.72 54.28 -11.58
CA LEU A 33 -13.13 55.67 -11.54
C LEU A 33 -14.10 55.97 -12.69
N VAL A 34 -15.08 56.79 -12.42
CA VAL A 34 -16.01 57.28 -13.46
C VAL A 34 -15.51 58.63 -13.96
N PRO A 35 -14.99 58.72 -15.21
CA PRO A 35 -14.54 59.99 -15.77
C PRO A 35 -15.67 61.00 -15.79
N PRO A 36 -15.42 62.31 -15.50
CA PRO A 36 -16.41 63.34 -15.47
C PRO A 36 -17.13 63.49 -16.83
N THR A 37 -18.44 63.73 -16.81
CA THR A 37 -19.28 63.74 -18.00
C THR A 37 -19.06 64.95 -18.89
N ASP A 38 -18.46 66.02 -18.37
CA ASP A 38 -18.11 67.25 -19.08
C ASP A 38 -16.81 67.17 -19.88
N LYS A 39 -16.03 66.06 -19.69
CA LYS A 39 -14.79 65.84 -20.41
C LYS A 39 -15.01 65.25 -21.82
N PRO A 40 -14.10 65.49 -22.80
CA PRO A 40 -14.26 64.99 -24.16
C PRO A 40 -14.14 63.43 -24.20
N PRO A 41 -14.68 62.78 -25.26
CA PRO A 41 -14.44 61.37 -25.53
C PRO A 41 -12.93 61.05 -25.57
N LYS A 42 -12.51 59.87 -25.05
CA LYS A 42 -11.14 59.40 -24.91
C LYS A 42 -10.28 60.13 -23.89
N TRP A 43 -10.84 61.08 -23.14
CA TRP A 43 -10.11 61.73 -22.05
C TRP A 43 -9.63 60.72 -21.05
N ASP A 44 -8.35 60.76 -20.75
CA ASP A 44 -7.65 59.86 -19.88
C ASP A 44 -6.86 60.59 -18.77
N ALA A 45 -6.01 59.81 -18.03
CA ALA A 45 -5.18 60.37 -16.97
C ALA A 45 -4.06 61.28 -17.50
N ALA A 46 -3.59 61.11 -18.71
CA ALA A 46 -2.57 61.97 -19.32
C ALA A 46 -3.16 63.31 -19.69
N ASP A 47 -4.34 63.32 -20.34
CA ASP A 47 -5.08 64.55 -20.63
C ASP A 47 -5.41 65.36 -19.36
N ALA A 48 -5.79 64.63 -18.28
CA ALA A 48 -6.08 65.24 -16.99
C ALA A 48 -4.84 65.99 -16.41
N VAL A 49 -3.66 65.42 -16.56
CA VAL A 49 -2.40 66.02 -16.11
C VAL A 49 -2.05 67.27 -16.97
N GLU A 50 -2.21 67.14 -18.32
CA GLU A 50 -1.92 68.27 -19.24
C GLU A 50 -2.79 69.48 -19.02
N GLU A 51 -4.06 69.32 -18.72
CA GLU A 51 -4.98 70.40 -18.44
C GLU A 51 -4.95 70.94 -17.00
N GLY A 52 -4.10 70.36 -16.12
CA GLY A 52 -3.98 70.79 -14.73
C GLY A 52 -5.17 70.38 -13.85
N PHE A 53 -5.84 69.25 -14.22
CA PHE A 53 -6.95 68.72 -13.42
C PHE A 53 -6.41 68.14 -12.10
N ASP A 54 -7.16 68.30 -11.00
CA ASP A 54 -6.75 67.78 -9.69
C ASP A 54 -6.92 66.25 -9.66
N CYS A 55 -5.93 65.56 -10.23
CA CYS A 55 -5.89 64.11 -10.28
C CYS A 55 -5.88 63.47 -8.89
N ALA A 56 -5.23 64.15 -7.88
CA ALA A 56 -5.15 63.61 -6.53
C ALA A 56 -6.52 63.59 -5.84
N ALA A 57 -7.25 64.73 -5.96
CA ALA A 57 -8.60 64.82 -5.41
C ALA A 57 -9.55 63.85 -6.11
N PHE A 58 -9.41 63.68 -7.44
CA PHE A 58 -10.25 62.76 -8.21
C PHE A 58 -9.96 61.29 -7.83
N ILE A 59 -8.72 60.89 -7.67
CA ILE A 59 -8.35 59.54 -7.17
C ILE A 59 -8.88 59.31 -5.76
N ALA A 60 -8.87 60.33 -4.91
CA ALA A 60 -9.28 60.20 -3.51
C ALA A 60 -10.80 60.19 -3.34
N GLN A 61 -11.53 61.07 -4.06
CA GLN A 61 -12.95 61.38 -3.84
C GLN A 61 -13.86 61.22 -5.06
N GLY A 62 -13.30 60.97 -6.25
CA GLY A 62 -14.04 60.80 -7.48
C GLY A 62 -15.04 59.67 -7.41
N GLU A 63 -16.14 59.81 -8.19
CA GLU A 63 -17.13 58.75 -8.35
C GLU A 63 -16.44 57.49 -8.83
N ARG A 64 -16.79 56.35 -8.21
CA ARG A 64 -16.20 55.07 -8.55
C ARG A 64 -17.17 53.92 -8.47
N ARG A 65 -17.02 52.99 -9.40
CA ARG A 65 -17.69 51.69 -9.40
C ARG A 65 -16.79 50.67 -8.70
N VAL A 66 -17.21 50.19 -7.53
CA VAL A 66 -16.48 49.13 -6.80
C VAL A 66 -16.76 47.78 -7.47
N VAL A 67 -15.71 47.13 -7.94
CA VAL A 67 -15.79 45.77 -8.48
C VAL A 67 -15.57 44.80 -7.33
N LYS A 68 -16.62 44.11 -6.92
CA LYS A 68 -16.54 43.05 -5.91
C LYS A 68 -16.20 41.74 -6.61
N ALA A 69 -15.43 40.90 -5.96
CA ALA A 69 -15.36 39.51 -6.34
C ALA A 69 -16.81 38.99 -6.41
N ALA A 70 -17.17 38.36 -7.52
CA ALA A 70 -18.41 37.60 -7.54
C ALA A 70 -18.33 36.60 -6.38
N ALA A 71 -19.35 36.60 -5.52
CA ALA A 71 -19.39 35.55 -4.48
C ALA A 71 -19.23 34.21 -5.20
N PRO A 72 -18.37 33.30 -4.71
CA PRO A 72 -18.22 32.03 -5.36
C PRO A 72 -19.59 31.37 -5.47
N SER A 73 -20.14 31.35 -6.68
CA SER A 73 -21.41 30.69 -6.94
C SER A 73 -21.14 29.19 -6.96
N LEU A 74 -21.91 28.44 -6.19
CA LEU A 74 -21.88 26.99 -6.29
C LEU A 74 -22.22 26.59 -7.73
N PRO A 75 -21.39 25.89 -8.48
CA PRO A 75 -21.71 25.43 -9.82
C PRO A 75 -22.92 24.48 -9.74
N THR A 76 -23.96 24.77 -10.50
CA THR A 76 -25.18 23.97 -10.55
C THR A 76 -25.54 23.69 -11.99
N PHE A 77 -25.98 22.49 -12.28
CA PHE A 77 -26.38 22.04 -13.60
C PHE A 77 -27.76 21.40 -13.52
N THR A 78 -28.58 21.66 -14.50
CA THR A 78 -29.85 20.96 -14.68
C THR A 78 -29.59 19.53 -15.22
N LEU A 79 -30.56 18.65 -15.09
CA LEU A 79 -30.49 17.33 -15.70
C LEU A 79 -30.33 17.40 -17.22
N GLY A 80 -31.01 18.37 -17.86
CA GLY A 80 -30.92 18.59 -19.32
C GLY A 80 -29.50 18.96 -19.73
N GLU A 81 -28.87 19.92 -19.05
CA GLU A 81 -27.48 20.31 -19.32
C GLU A 81 -26.53 19.16 -19.20
N LEU A 82 -26.68 18.28 -18.16
CA LEU A 82 -25.84 17.09 -17.98
C LEU A 82 -26.09 16.01 -19.04
N LEU A 83 -27.33 15.86 -19.53
CA LEU A 83 -27.66 14.89 -20.58
C LEU A 83 -27.18 15.34 -21.96
N ASP A 84 -27.21 16.64 -22.23
CA ASP A 84 -26.83 17.22 -23.51
C ASP A 84 -25.32 17.51 -23.61
N ASP A 85 -24.59 17.44 -22.49
CA ASP A 85 -23.13 17.60 -22.49
C ASP A 85 -22.43 16.39 -23.10
N ASN A 86 -21.95 16.55 -24.31
CA ASN A 86 -21.18 15.57 -25.06
C ASN A 86 -19.66 15.83 -24.98
N SER A 87 -19.20 16.62 -24.03
CA SER A 87 -17.79 16.91 -23.82
C SER A 87 -17.02 15.60 -23.53
N PRO A 88 -15.84 15.39 -24.09
CA PRO A 88 -15.03 14.23 -23.78
C PRO A 88 -14.65 14.24 -22.31
N LEU A 89 -14.72 13.09 -21.66
CA LEU A 89 -14.23 12.94 -20.29
C LEU A 89 -12.74 13.29 -20.23
N PRO A 90 -12.27 14.00 -19.20
CA PRO A 90 -10.85 14.24 -19.02
C PRO A 90 -10.11 12.88 -18.90
N PRO A 91 -8.92 12.76 -19.50
CA PRO A 91 -8.14 11.54 -19.41
C PRO A 91 -7.78 11.22 -17.97
N ASP A 92 -7.79 9.94 -17.63
CA ASP A 92 -7.28 9.48 -16.34
C ASP A 92 -5.83 9.92 -16.16
N LEU A 93 -5.43 10.34 -14.96
CA LEU A 93 -4.02 10.52 -14.63
C LEU A 93 -3.31 9.16 -14.62
N ILE A 94 -4.00 8.14 -14.10
CA ILE A 94 -3.53 6.76 -14.15
C ILE A 94 -4.71 5.87 -14.57
N ALA A 95 -4.67 5.38 -15.80
CA ALA A 95 -5.68 4.46 -16.33
C ALA A 95 -5.43 3.01 -15.90
N PRO A 96 -6.48 2.17 -15.81
CA PRO A 96 -7.90 2.48 -16.02
C PRO A 96 -8.56 2.96 -14.71
N ARG A 97 -8.94 4.21 -14.61
CA ARG A 97 -9.63 4.82 -13.46
C ARG A 97 -8.93 4.68 -12.10
N VAL A 98 -7.63 4.30 -12.08
CA VAL A 98 -6.84 4.16 -10.86
C VAL A 98 -6.64 5.52 -10.18
N LEU A 99 -6.41 6.57 -10.97
CA LEU A 99 -6.38 7.94 -10.49
C LEU A 99 -6.92 8.88 -11.57
N THR A 100 -8.00 9.57 -11.25
CA THR A 100 -8.60 10.58 -12.11
C THR A 100 -8.13 11.98 -11.75
N PRO A 101 -8.26 12.99 -12.61
CA PRO A 101 -8.11 14.38 -12.19
C PRO A 101 -8.95 14.67 -10.95
N ALA A 102 -8.42 15.46 -10.03
CA ALA A 102 -8.99 15.74 -8.71
C ALA A 102 -9.31 14.51 -7.85
N GLY A 103 -8.89 13.32 -8.26
CA GLY A 103 -9.11 12.08 -7.53
C GLY A 103 -8.17 11.93 -6.33
N MET A 104 -8.60 11.10 -5.37
CA MET A 104 -7.77 10.70 -4.23
C MET A 104 -7.66 9.18 -4.20
N LEU A 105 -6.43 8.68 -4.06
CA LEU A 105 -6.13 7.27 -3.90
C LEU A 105 -5.48 7.03 -2.54
N VAL A 106 -5.98 6.05 -1.79
CA VAL A 106 -5.32 5.56 -0.57
C VAL A 106 -4.61 4.25 -0.87
N PHE A 107 -3.30 4.25 -0.68
CA PHE A 107 -2.45 3.07 -0.85
C PHE A 107 -2.12 2.46 0.52
N GLY A 108 -2.78 1.38 0.85
CA GLY A 108 -2.65 0.67 2.12
C GLY A 108 -1.72 -0.54 2.08
N GLY A 109 -1.19 -0.89 3.24
CA GLY A 109 -0.46 -2.14 3.42
C GLY A 109 0.22 -2.22 4.78
N ALA A 110 0.47 -3.44 5.25
CA ALA A 110 1.14 -3.68 6.52
C ALA A 110 2.54 -3.06 6.57
N PRO A 111 3.06 -2.74 7.76
CA PRO A 111 4.47 -2.38 7.90
C PRO A 111 5.38 -3.44 7.27
N LYS A 112 6.45 -3.00 6.58
CA LYS A 112 7.46 -3.87 5.95
C LYS A 112 6.95 -4.76 4.79
N VAL A 113 5.74 -4.54 4.27
CA VAL A 113 5.24 -5.25 3.08
C VAL A 113 5.90 -4.79 1.77
N GLY A 114 6.60 -3.66 1.78
CA GLY A 114 7.26 -3.07 0.62
C GLY A 114 6.51 -1.90 -0.03
N LYS A 115 5.56 -1.27 0.70
CA LYS A 115 4.75 -0.14 0.18
C LYS A 115 5.57 0.99 -0.43
N SER A 116 6.51 1.57 0.33
CA SER A 116 7.27 2.74 -0.12
C SER A 116 8.19 2.42 -1.30
N ASP A 117 8.70 1.19 -1.39
CA ASP A 117 9.48 0.73 -2.54
C ASP A 117 8.60 0.52 -3.78
N PHE A 118 7.41 -0.05 -3.60
CA PHE A 118 6.41 -0.18 -4.66
C PHE A 118 5.97 1.20 -5.15
N LEU A 119 5.60 2.09 -4.22
CA LEU A 119 5.12 3.44 -4.52
C LEU A 119 6.19 4.25 -5.27
N LEU A 120 7.45 4.21 -4.81
CA LEU A 120 8.57 4.87 -5.49
C LEU A 120 8.74 4.38 -6.93
N SER A 121 8.72 3.05 -7.14
CA SER A 121 8.84 2.46 -8.47
C SER A 121 7.65 2.85 -9.36
N TRP A 122 6.44 2.78 -8.84
CA TRP A 122 5.23 3.16 -9.56
C TRP A 122 5.22 4.63 -9.96
N LEU A 123 5.47 5.53 -9.01
CA LEU A 123 5.51 6.97 -9.26
C LEU A 123 6.61 7.36 -10.27
N ALA A 124 7.78 6.71 -10.21
CA ALA A 124 8.84 6.92 -11.19
C ALA A 124 8.42 6.51 -12.61
N HIS A 125 7.63 5.42 -12.76
CA HIS A 125 7.06 5.04 -14.06
C HIS A 125 6.03 6.06 -14.54
N MET A 126 5.18 6.58 -13.66
CA MET A 126 4.22 7.63 -14.01
C MET A 126 4.94 8.91 -14.48
N ALA A 127 6.00 9.30 -13.80
CA ALA A 127 6.83 10.43 -14.20
C ALA A 127 7.59 10.20 -15.54
N ALA A 128 7.89 8.95 -15.85
CA ALA A 128 8.49 8.53 -17.12
C ALA A 128 7.47 8.44 -18.27
N GLY A 129 6.17 8.51 -18.01
CA GLY A 129 5.13 8.22 -19.00
C GLY A 129 5.11 6.72 -19.39
N ALA A 130 5.56 5.84 -18.49
CA ALA A 130 5.68 4.41 -18.71
C ALA A 130 4.61 3.63 -17.96
N ALA A 131 4.15 2.53 -18.54
CA ALA A 131 3.22 1.61 -17.88
C ALA A 131 3.88 0.92 -16.68
N PHE A 132 3.09 0.64 -15.65
CA PHE A 132 3.51 -0.11 -14.47
C PHE A 132 2.40 -1.07 -14.04
N LEU A 133 2.66 -2.37 -14.14
CA LEU A 133 1.70 -3.41 -13.76
C LEU A 133 0.29 -3.16 -14.34
N GLY A 134 0.19 -2.85 -15.65
CA GLY A 134 -1.08 -2.56 -16.32
C GLY A 134 -1.77 -1.24 -15.93
N MET A 135 -1.10 -0.37 -15.19
CA MET A 135 -1.50 1.01 -14.94
C MET A 135 -0.76 1.95 -15.90
N HIS A 136 -1.48 2.86 -16.56
CA HIS A 136 -0.93 3.65 -17.66
C HIS A 136 -1.17 5.15 -17.46
N PRO A 137 -0.13 6.00 -17.49
CA PRO A 137 -0.32 7.44 -17.59
C PRO A 137 -0.54 7.83 -19.06
N PRO A 138 -1.30 8.92 -19.35
CA PRO A 138 -1.52 9.39 -20.72
C PRO A 138 -0.27 10.06 -21.33
N ARG A 139 0.65 10.52 -20.50
CA ARG A 139 1.91 11.21 -20.81
C ARG A 139 2.86 11.12 -19.61
N PRO A 140 4.11 11.57 -19.69
CA PRO A 140 4.92 11.83 -18.51
C PRO A 140 4.18 12.79 -17.55
N LEU A 141 4.04 12.40 -16.27
CA LEU A 141 3.31 13.16 -15.26
C LEU A 141 4.29 13.83 -14.29
N ARG A 142 4.03 15.08 -13.93
CA ARG A 142 4.78 15.78 -12.88
C ARG A 142 4.35 15.25 -11.52
N VAL A 143 5.26 14.52 -10.87
CA VAL A 143 5.02 13.81 -9.62
C VAL A 143 5.81 14.47 -8.49
N PHE A 144 5.12 15.01 -7.50
CA PHE A 144 5.73 15.44 -6.25
C PHE A 144 5.52 14.38 -5.17
N TYR A 145 6.62 13.76 -4.73
CA TYR A 145 6.62 12.70 -3.72
C TYR A 145 7.10 13.25 -2.38
N LEU A 146 6.15 13.60 -1.51
CA LEU A 146 6.38 14.00 -0.14
C LEU A 146 6.63 12.76 0.71
N GLN A 147 7.91 12.43 0.82
CA GLN A 147 8.38 11.25 1.53
C GLN A 147 8.85 11.66 2.94
N ALA A 148 8.32 11.00 3.99
CA ALA A 148 8.52 11.38 5.38
C ALA A 148 9.17 10.28 6.25
N GLU A 149 9.64 9.18 5.66
CA GLU A 149 10.18 8.04 6.42
C GLU A 149 11.66 7.75 6.12
N VAL A 150 12.07 7.82 4.84
CA VAL A 150 13.37 7.34 4.39
C VAL A 150 14.40 8.46 4.29
N GLN A 151 15.54 8.30 4.94
CA GLN A 151 16.65 9.24 4.89
C GLN A 151 17.22 9.37 3.47
N TYR A 152 17.82 10.53 3.16
CA TYR A 152 18.35 10.86 1.84
C TYR A 152 19.23 9.78 1.20
N HIS A 153 20.17 9.20 1.95
CA HIS A 153 21.10 8.20 1.40
C HIS A 153 20.40 6.91 0.98
N TYR A 154 19.42 6.45 1.76
CA TYR A 154 18.61 5.26 1.45
C TYR A 154 17.57 5.54 0.38
N LEU A 155 17.00 6.76 0.32
CA LEU A 155 16.13 7.16 -0.78
C LEU A 155 16.90 7.15 -2.10
N ARG A 156 18.12 7.72 -2.11
CA ARG A 156 19.01 7.73 -3.26
C ARG A 156 19.37 6.31 -3.74
N GLU A 157 19.65 5.39 -2.82
CA GLU A 157 19.90 3.98 -3.13
C GLU A 157 18.69 3.35 -3.80
N ARG A 158 17.50 3.48 -3.20
CA ARG A 158 16.25 2.96 -3.77
C ARG A 158 15.92 3.53 -5.15
N VAL A 159 16.14 4.83 -5.35
CA VAL A 159 15.93 5.47 -6.68
C VAL A 159 16.87 4.87 -7.73
N LYS A 160 18.12 4.55 -7.38
CA LYS A 160 19.06 3.89 -8.29
C LYS A 160 18.66 2.46 -8.66
N ASP A 161 17.92 1.80 -7.79
CA ASP A 161 17.42 0.44 -8.01
C ASP A 161 16.13 0.40 -8.86
N VAL A 162 15.47 1.55 -9.07
CA VAL A 162 14.28 1.63 -9.92
C VAL A 162 14.66 1.32 -11.38
N ARG A 163 13.96 0.36 -11.96
CA ARG A 163 14.17 -0.05 -13.36
C ARG A 163 13.17 0.67 -14.26
N LEU A 164 13.65 1.63 -15.04
CA LEU A 164 12.87 2.37 -16.03
C LEU A 164 13.35 2.03 -17.44
N PRO A 165 12.47 2.11 -18.47
CA PRO A 165 12.89 2.03 -19.85
C PRO A 165 13.91 3.15 -20.16
N SER A 166 15.06 2.79 -20.75
CA SER A 166 16.18 3.72 -20.95
C SER A 166 15.79 4.99 -21.72
N HIS A 167 14.91 4.86 -22.72
CA HIS A 167 14.42 5.99 -23.54
C HIS A 167 13.45 6.93 -22.77
N ARG A 168 12.97 6.54 -21.58
CA ARG A 168 12.07 7.32 -20.71
C ARG A 168 12.78 7.93 -19.50
N LEU A 169 14.07 7.66 -19.33
CA LEU A 169 14.80 8.12 -18.16
C LEU A 169 14.88 9.66 -18.07
N LEU A 170 14.99 10.36 -19.20
CA LEU A 170 15.00 11.82 -19.23
C LEU A 170 13.68 12.41 -18.77
N ASP A 171 12.57 11.83 -19.22
CA ASP A 171 11.23 12.24 -18.76
C ASP A 171 11.09 12.08 -17.26
N ALA A 172 11.47 10.91 -16.71
CA ALA A 172 11.41 10.66 -15.28
C ALA A 172 12.26 11.66 -14.47
N ARG A 173 13.46 11.99 -14.96
CA ARG A 173 14.37 12.96 -14.29
C ARG A 173 13.81 14.36 -14.24
N ALA A 174 13.07 14.78 -15.25
CA ALA A 174 12.45 16.10 -15.32
C ALA A 174 11.15 16.18 -14.49
N ASN A 175 10.42 15.08 -14.37
CA ASN A 175 9.06 15.06 -13.84
C ASN A 175 8.92 14.40 -12.47
N PHE A 176 10.00 13.99 -11.82
CA PHE A 176 9.93 13.38 -10.48
C PHE A 176 10.73 14.20 -9.46
N VAL A 177 10.02 14.76 -8.47
CA VAL A 177 10.62 15.47 -7.35
C VAL A 177 10.22 14.76 -6.05
N ALA A 178 11.18 14.50 -5.17
CA ALA A 178 10.94 13.86 -3.88
C ALA A 178 11.61 14.63 -2.75
N THR A 179 10.95 14.67 -1.58
CA THR A 179 11.60 15.11 -0.34
C THR A 179 12.40 13.96 0.25
N PRO A 180 13.56 14.21 0.87
CA PRO A 180 14.15 13.24 1.80
C PRO A 180 13.28 13.16 3.05
N GLN A 181 13.66 12.31 4.03
CA GLN A 181 12.94 12.17 5.29
C GLN A 181 12.43 13.51 5.83
N LEU A 182 11.17 13.80 5.61
CA LEU A 182 10.54 15.04 6.07
C LEU A 182 10.13 14.86 7.53
N ARG A 183 10.64 15.73 8.40
CA ARG A 183 10.25 15.80 9.80
C ARG A 183 9.36 17.02 10.02
N LEU A 184 8.17 16.98 9.43
CA LEU A 184 7.23 18.07 9.43
C LEU A 184 5.82 17.53 9.65
N VAL A 185 5.05 18.11 10.55
CA VAL A 185 3.61 17.93 10.63
C VAL A 185 2.96 18.91 9.64
N ILE A 186 1.97 18.48 8.90
CA ILE A 186 1.23 19.34 7.97
C ILE A 186 0.13 20.09 8.73
N ASP A 187 0.55 20.89 9.69
CA ASP A 187 -0.24 21.94 10.35
C ASP A 187 -0.21 23.24 9.52
N ASP A 188 -0.66 24.36 10.04
CA ASP A 188 -0.63 25.64 9.31
C ASP A 188 0.81 26.11 9.00
N ALA A 189 1.77 25.86 9.89
CA ALA A 189 3.19 26.14 9.66
C ALA A 189 3.79 25.20 8.62
N GLY A 190 3.39 23.93 8.65
CA GLY A 190 3.75 22.92 7.65
C GLY A 190 3.19 23.25 6.27
N LEU A 191 1.94 23.65 6.18
CA LEU A 191 1.33 24.11 4.93
C LEU A 191 2.08 25.29 4.31
N ALA A 192 2.50 26.24 5.12
CA ALA A 192 3.27 27.40 4.68
C ALA A 192 4.63 27.02 4.07
N GLN A 193 5.18 25.85 4.39
CA GLN A 193 6.41 25.30 3.81
C GLN A 193 6.13 24.37 2.61
N VAL A 194 5.15 23.50 2.73
CA VAL A 194 4.86 22.45 1.72
C VAL A 194 4.27 23.05 0.45
N ILE A 195 3.31 23.97 0.54
CA ILE A 195 2.65 24.55 -0.62
C ILE A 195 3.67 25.27 -1.55
N PRO A 196 4.50 26.19 -1.10
CA PRO A 196 5.51 26.82 -1.96
C PRO A 196 6.54 25.82 -2.52
N ALA A 197 6.93 24.81 -1.72
CA ALA A 197 7.86 23.78 -2.19
C ALA A 197 7.29 22.99 -3.36
N ILE A 198 6.01 22.63 -3.31
CA ILE A 198 5.33 21.94 -4.41
C ILE A 198 5.16 22.87 -5.61
N ALA A 199 4.69 24.10 -5.39
CA ALA A 199 4.44 25.08 -6.46
C ALA A 199 5.69 25.42 -7.27
N ASN A 200 6.87 25.42 -6.64
CA ASN A 200 8.14 25.73 -7.29
C ASN A 200 8.89 24.51 -7.83
N ALA A 201 8.41 23.29 -7.58
CA ALA A 201 9.15 22.06 -7.85
C ALA A 201 9.43 21.83 -9.35
N PHE A 202 8.56 22.33 -10.24
CA PHE A 202 8.62 22.11 -11.69
C PHE A 202 8.75 23.41 -12.49
N GLY A 203 9.51 24.37 -11.95
CA GLY A 203 9.71 25.66 -12.63
C GLY A 203 8.45 26.53 -12.73
N GLY A 204 7.50 26.35 -11.79
CA GLY A 204 6.22 27.04 -11.77
C GLY A 204 5.07 26.29 -12.46
N GLU A 205 5.36 25.19 -13.15
CA GLU A 205 4.33 24.30 -13.68
C GLU A 205 3.68 23.46 -12.57
N PRO A 206 2.34 23.30 -12.56
CA PRO A 206 1.66 22.59 -11.50
C PRO A 206 1.93 21.08 -11.54
N PRO A 207 1.98 20.38 -10.38
CA PRO A 207 2.11 18.93 -10.35
C PRO A 207 0.82 18.25 -10.84
N ASP A 208 0.97 17.09 -11.50
CA ASP A 208 -0.15 16.22 -11.84
C ASP A 208 -0.52 15.27 -10.68
N ILE A 209 0.50 14.83 -9.94
CA ILE A 209 0.34 13.93 -8.79
C ILE A 209 1.07 14.48 -7.58
N ILE A 210 0.39 14.45 -6.44
CA ILE A 210 0.96 14.72 -5.11
C ILE A 210 0.84 13.42 -4.31
N ALA A 211 1.97 12.81 -3.96
CA ALA A 211 1.99 11.59 -3.15
C ALA A 211 2.57 11.87 -1.76
N ILE A 212 1.92 11.36 -0.71
CA ILE A 212 2.34 11.52 0.69
C ILE A 212 2.59 10.14 1.28
N ASP A 213 3.81 9.86 1.76
CA ASP A 213 4.23 8.56 2.29
C ASP A 213 5.11 8.65 3.54
N PRO A 214 4.63 8.16 4.67
CA PRO A 214 3.24 7.82 5.00
C PRO A 214 2.49 9.02 5.61
N ILE A 215 1.16 8.97 5.60
CA ILE A 215 0.30 9.97 6.26
C ILE A 215 0.71 10.15 7.73
N ARG A 216 0.91 9.04 8.44
CA ARG A 216 1.19 9.02 9.88
C ARG A 216 2.29 9.98 10.31
N ASN A 217 3.34 10.13 9.49
CA ASN A 217 4.52 10.92 9.86
C ASN A 217 4.32 12.44 9.68
N VAL A 218 3.26 12.83 8.98
CA VAL A 218 2.94 14.24 8.67
C VAL A 218 1.55 14.65 9.17
N PHE A 219 0.85 13.74 9.86
CA PHE A 219 -0.55 13.88 10.26
C PHE A 219 -0.76 15.00 11.26
N ASP A 220 -1.75 15.84 10.99
CA ASP A 220 -2.32 16.84 11.90
C ASP A 220 -3.82 16.60 12.02
N GLY A 221 -4.26 16.16 13.18
CA GLY A 221 -5.68 15.93 13.50
C GLY A 221 -6.41 17.14 14.05
N GLY A 222 -5.72 18.30 14.16
CA GLY A 222 -6.24 19.45 14.90
C GLY A 222 -6.51 19.07 16.36
N ASP A 223 -7.58 19.60 16.93
CA ASP A 223 -8.00 19.31 18.30
C ASP A 223 -8.74 17.98 18.45
N ALA A 224 -9.00 17.25 17.33
CA ALA A 224 -9.87 16.08 17.31
C ALA A 224 -9.19 14.75 17.67
N GLY A 225 -7.86 14.67 17.74
CA GLY A 225 -7.15 13.47 18.15
C GLY A 225 -6.17 12.89 17.14
N GLY A 226 -5.91 11.57 17.21
CA GLY A 226 -4.91 10.87 16.37
C GLY A 226 -5.47 10.31 15.07
N GLU A 227 -4.57 9.72 14.26
CA GLU A 227 -4.89 9.16 12.92
C GLU A 227 -6.00 8.08 12.89
N ASN A 228 -6.33 7.51 14.04
CA ASN A 228 -7.39 6.50 14.18
C ASN A 228 -8.76 7.11 14.53
N ASP A 229 -8.83 8.39 14.79
CA ASP A 229 -10.07 9.10 15.03
C ASP A 229 -10.71 9.56 13.72
N ASN A 230 -12.04 9.36 13.59
CA ASN A 230 -12.78 9.72 12.38
C ASN A 230 -12.79 11.23 12.11
N GLY A 231 -12.97 12.03 13.16
CA GLY A 231 -13.01 13.48 13.06
C GLY A 231 -11.64 14.06 12.71
N ALA A 232 -10.59 13.57 13.37
CA ALA A 232 -9.21 13.97 13.11
C ALA A 232 -8.77 13.61 11.68
N MET A 233 -9.12 12.42 11.20
CA MET A 233 -8.82 12.01 9.82
C MET A 233 -9.58 12.87 8.81
N LEU A 234 -10.86 13.14 9.03
CA LEU A 234 -11.65 14.00 8.15
C LEU A 234 -11.08 15.43 8.13
N PHE A 235 -10.68 15.96 9.29
CA PHE A 235 -10.01 17.26 9.39
C PHE A 235 -8.72 17.27 8.57
N PHE A 236 -7.85 16.26 8.73
CA PHE A 236 -6.60 16.17 7.99
C PHE A 236 -6.85 16.14 6.48
N LEU A 237 -7.78 15.31 6.01
CA LEU A 237 -8.09 15.22 4.59
C LEU A 237 -8.64 16.54 4.04
N SER A 238 -9.64 17.14 4.69
CA SER A 238 -10.33 18.32 4.20
C SER A 238 -9.55 19.61 4.43
N GLN A 239 -8.88 19.77 5.58
CA GLN A 239 -8.24 21.03 5.97
C GLN A 239 -6.74 21.05 5.71
N ARG A 240 -6.11 19.91 5.42
CA ARG A 240 -4.68 19.84 5.15
C ARG A 240 -4.41 19.35 3.73
N VAL A 241 -4.84 18.15 3.37
CA VAL A 241 -4.56 17.54 2.05
C VAL A 241 -5.28 18.30 0.93
N GLU A 242 -6.58 18.55 1.08
CA GLU A 242 -7.35 19.31 0.08
C GLU A 242 -6.87 20.76 -0.06
N ARG A 243 -6.44 21.38 1.04
CA ARG A 243 -5.89 22.74 0.98
C ARG A 243 -4.58 22.80 0.20
N ILE A 244 -3.71 21.79 0.32
CA ILE A 244 -2.51 21.67 -0.54
C ILE A 244 -2.95 21.55 -2.00
N ARG A 245 -3.83 20.61 -2.32
CA ARG A 245 -4.30 20.38 -3.69
C ARG A 245 -4.90 21.65 -4.30
N GLN A 246 -5.83 22.29 -3.61
CA GLN A 246 -6.46 23.51 -4.08
C GLN A 246 -5.47 24.66 -4.31
N ALA A 247 -4.44 24.75 -3.49
CA ALA A 247 -3.44 25.81 -3.59
C ALA A 247 -2.46 25.64 -4.76
N VAL A 248 -2.14 24.38 -5.14
CA VAL A 248 -1.08 24.08 -6.14
C VAL A 248 -1.64 23.62 -7.48
N ASN A 249 -2.67 22.77 -7.46
CA ASN A 249 -3.39 22.31 -8.65
C ASN A 249 -4.69 21.61 -8.23
N PRO A 250 -5.87 22.21 -8.41
CA PRO A 250 -7.16 21.59 -8.07
C PRO A 250 -7.40 20.25 -8.78
N ASP A 251 -6.84 20.06 -9.99
CA ASP A 251 -6.96 18.83 -10.77
C ASP A 251 -5.90 17.79 -10.45
N ALA A 252 -4.95 18.07 -9.56
CA ALA A 252 -3.94 17.10 -9.15
C ALA A 252 -4.59 15.87 -8.51
N GLY A 253 -4.12 14.69 -8.93
CA GLY A 253 -4.41 13.44 -8.23
C GLY A 253 -3.57 13.35 -6.94
N VAL A 254 -4.22 12.94 -5.85
CA VAL A 254 -3.55 12.76 -4.56
C VAL A 254 -3.41 11.28 -4.25
N ILE A 255 -2.22 10.84 -3.87
CA ILE A 255 -1.94 9.47 -3.41
C ILE A 255 -1.47 9.51 -1.96
N LEU A 256 -2.18 8.82 -1.09
CA LEU A 256 -1.91 8.77 0.35
C LEU A 256 -1.48 7.37 0.76
N ALA A 257 -0.22 7.20 1.16
CA ALA A 257 0.24 5.93 1.73
C ALA A 257 -0.16 5.81 3.20
N HIS A 258 -0.79 4.68 3.55
CA HIS A 258 -1.29 4.45 4.90
C HIS A 258 -0.99 3.03 5.39
N HIS A 259 -0.86 2.88 6.71
CA HIS A 259 -0.67 1.57 7.32
C HIS A 259 -2.00 0.84 7.49
N THR A 260 -1.97 -0.48 7.31
CA THR A 260 -3.13 -1.32 7.61
C THR A 260 -3.05 -1.86 9.03
N LYS A 261 -4.21 -1.98 9.69
CA LYS A 261 -4.35 -2.76 10.91
C LYS A 261 -4.36 -4.26 10.59
N LYS A 262 -3.99 -5.08 11.57
CA LYS A 262 -4.11 -6.54 11.42
C LYS A 262 -5.59 -6.94 11.50
N LEU A 263 -6.07 -7.61 10.47
CA LEU A 263 -7.37 -8.28 10.46
C LEU A 263 -7.18 -9.79 10.60
N GLY A 264 -8.18 -10.47 11.14
CA GLY A 264 -8.26 -11.92 11.04
C GLY A 264 -8.41 -12.34 9.57
N LYS A 265 -7.91 -13.53 9.20
CA LYS A 265 -7.95 -14.02 7.81
C LYS A 265 -9.36 -13.96 7.20
N LYS A 266 -10.37 -14.41 7.93
CA LYS A 266 -11.76 -14.39 7.48
C LYS A 266 -12.28 -12.97 7.22
N GLN A 267 -12.01 -12.02 8.11
CA GLN A 267 -12.41 -10.61 7.93
C GLN A 267 -11.73 -9.96 6.72
N PHE A 268 -10.45 -10.31 6.50
CA PHE A 268 -9.72 -9.80 5.34
C PHE A 268 -10.25 -10.38 4.01
N GLU A 269 -10.64 -11.66 4.00
CA GLU A 269 -11.24 -12.30 2.82
C GLU A 269 -12.64 -11.73 2.51
N GLU A 270 -13.42 -11.36 3.53
CA GLU A 270 -14.75 -10.76 3.37
C GLU A 270 -14.66 -9.30 2.88
N ASP A 271 -13.80 -8.50 3.47
CA ASP A 271 -13.60 -7.09 3.10
C ASP A 271 -12.16 -6.61 3.42
N PRO A 272 -11.23 -6.71 2.44
CA PRO A 272 -9.84 -6.33 2.64
C PRO A 272 -9.66 -4.86 3.05
N PHE A 273 -10.55 -3.97 2.60
CA PHE A 273 -10.42 -2.53 2.85
C PHE A 273 -10.78 -2.10 4.28
N GLN A 274 -11.41 -2.97 5.07
CA GLN A 274 -11.49 -2.78 6.53
C GLN A 274 -10.11 -2.79 7.22
N ALA A 275 -9.07 -3.28 6.53
CA ALA A 275 -7.71 -3.24 7.03
C ALA A 275 -7.11 -1.83 7.04
N LEU A 276 -7.63 -0.88 6.28
CA LEU A 276 -7.16 0.50 6.35
C LEU A 276 -7.34 1.01 7.78
N ALA A 277 -6.21 1.28 8.44
CA ALA A 277 -6.20 1.80 9.78
C ALA A 277 -6.88 3.18 9.80
N GLY A 278 -7.47 3.53 10.94
CA GLY A 278 -8.22 4.76 11.04
C GLY A 278 -9.66 4.57 10.64
N ALA A 279 -10.23 5.57 10.33
CA ALA A 279 -11.59 5.86 10.34
C ALA A 279 -12.32 5.34 9.11
N GLY A 280 -13.54 4.96 9.28
CA GLY A 280 -14.51 4.82 8.18
C GLY A 280 -14.57 6.07 7.30
N SER A 281 -14.22 7.26 7.84
CA SER A 281 -14.08 8.51 7.12
C SER A 281 -13.05 8.44 5.98
N LEU A 282 -11.93 7.75 6.15
CA LEU A 282 -10.92 7.60 5.10
C LEU A 282 -11.52 6.85 3.89
N ARG A 283 -12.23 5.73 4.12
CA ARG A 283 -12.89 4.96 3.05
C ARG A 283 -14.02 5.75 2.36
N GLY A 284 -14.73 6.57 3.10
CA GLY A 284 -15.74 7.47 2.56
C GLY A 284 -15.19 8.59 1.67
N TYR A 285 -13.93 8.95 1.85
CA TYR A 285 -13.32 10.12 1.22
C TYR A 285 -12.62 9.81 -0.11
N TYR A 286 -11.87 8.73 -0.22
CA TYR A 286 -11.12 8.42 -1.43
C TYR A 286 -12.01 7.94 -2.60
N SER A 287 -11.55 8.17 -3.83
CA SER A 287 -12.14 7.63 -5.06
C SER A 287 -11.60 6.23 -5.38
N THR A 288 -10.37 5.92 -4.94
CA THR A 288 -9.71 4.64 -5.19
C THR A 288 -8.98 4.17 -3.95
N GLY A 289 -9.28 2.95 -3.52
CA GLY A 289 -8.50 2.20 -2.56
C GLY A 289 -7.57 1.21 -3.26
N MET A 290 -6.31 1.12 -2.83
CA MET A 290 -5.36 0.13 -3.31
C MET A 290 -4.63 -0.48 -2.11
N LEU A 291 -4.56 -1.81 -2.04
CA LEU A 291 -3.89 -2.53 -0.96
C LEU A 291 -2.78 -3.40 -1.50
N LEU A 292 -1.60 -3.30 -0.89
CA LEU A 292 -0.51 -4.25 -1.06
C LEU A 292 -0.47 -5.17 0.14
N PHE A 293 -0.81 -6.43 -0.08
CA PHE A 293 -0.97 -7.43 0.96
C PHE A 293 -0.08 -8.64 0.71
N ARG A 294 0.50 -9.19 1.76
CA ARG A 294 1.25 -10.45 1.70
C ARG A 294 0.39 -11.54 2.35
N PRO A 295 -0.23 -12.44 1.55
CA PRO A 295 -1.14 -13.46 2.08
C PRO A 295 -0.42 -14.51 2.92
N ASP A 296 0.84 -14.77 2.62
CA ASP A 296 1.70 -15.71 3.33
C ASP A 296 3.07 -15.06 3.60
N GLU A 297 3.46 -14.97 4.86
CA GLU A 297 4.78 -14.44 5.26
C GLU A 297 5.94 -15.28 4.71
N THR A 298 5.64 -16.48 4.26
CA THR A 298 6.59 -17.42 3.71
C THR A 298 6.90 -17.19 2.23
N HIS A 299 6.05 -16.45 1.53
CA HIS A 299 6.22 -16.12 0.12
C HIS A 299 6.60 -14.65 -0.04
N THR A 300 7.38 -14.35 -1.08
CA THR A 300 7.70 -12.96 -1.44
C THR A 300 6.57 -12.31 -2.23
N THR A 301 5.71 -13.11 -2.84
CA THR A 301 4.55 -12.66 -3.62
C THR A 301 3.57 -11.86 -2.75
N ARG A 302 3.09 -10.76 -3.30
CA ARG A 302 2.06 -9.90 -2.71
C ARG A 302 0.83 -9.91 -3.60
N GLN A 303 -0.30 -9.61 -3.00
CA GLN A 303 -1.54 -9.31 -3.70
C GLN A 303 -1.72 -7.81 -3.77
N LEU A 304 -2.04 -7.31 -4.96
CA LEU A 304 -2.45 -5.94 -5.21
C LEU A 304 -3.96 -5.95 -5.45
N ILE A 305 -4.71 -5.30 -4.55
CA ILE A 305 -6.17 -5.32 -4.51
C ILE A 305 -6.67 -3.90 -4.71
N PHE A 306 -7.74 -3.74 -5.49
CA PHE A 306 -8.31 -2.45 -5.84
C PHE A 306 -9.77 -2.35 -5.41
N GLU A 307 -10.16 -1.15 -4.99
CA GLU A 307 -11.54 -0.72 -4.78
C GLU A 307 -11.73 0.63 -5.48
N LEU A 308 -12.65 0.73 -6.43
CA LEU A 308 -12.90 1.94 -7.21
C LEU A 308 -14.34 2.43 -6.99
N ARG A 309 -14.50 3.75 -6.79
CA ARG A 309 -15.81 4.39 -6.77
C ARG A 309 -16.33 4.63 -8.20
N ASN A 310 -15.44 4.99 -9.11
CA ASN A 310 -15.78 5.46 -10.46
C ASN A 310 -15.02 4.58 -11.48
N GLY A 311 -15.58 3.46 -11.87
CA GLY A 311 -14.96 2.60 -12.90
C GLY A 311 -15.31 1.13 -12.75
N ALA A 312 -14.94 0.33 -13.74
CA ALA A 312 -15.05 -1.11 -13.68
C ALA A 312 -14.10 -1.70 -12.63
N ALA A 313 -14.49 -2.80 -12.01
CA ALA A 313 -13.64 -3.50 -11.04
C ALA A 313 -12.33 -3.94 -11.72
N ILE A 314 -11.22 -3.65 -11.06
CA ILE A 314 -9.90 -4.15 -11.48
C ILE A 314 -9.66 -5.46 -10.75
N PRO A 315 -9.37 -6.55 -11.46
CA PRO A 315 -9.04 -7.84 -10.82
C PRO A 315 -7.81 -7.68 -9.93
N GLN A 316 -7.80 -8.40 -8.81
CA GLN A 316 -6.60 -8.47 -7.98
C GLN A 316 -5.44 -9.08 -8.77
N ARG A 317 -4.22 -8.62 -8.47
CA ARG A 317 -3.00 -9.07 -9.13
C ARG A 317 -2.05 -9.66 -8.11
N HIS A 318 -1.31 -10.67 -8.53
CA HIS A 318 -0.18 -11.16 -7.76
C HIS A 318 1.09 -10.50 -8.30
N VAL A 319 1.86 -9.89 -7.42
CA VAL A 319 3.05 -9.12 -7.78
C VAL A 319 4.23 -9.53 -6.92
N ASP A 320 5.41 -9.54 -7.51
CA ASP A 320 6.65 -9.73 -6.78
C ASP A 320 7.76 -8.86 -7.35
N LYS A 321 8.82 -8.61 -6.56
CA LYS A 321 10.00 -7.86 -6.99
C LYS A 321 11.09 -8.84 -7.42
N ILE A 322 11.26 -8.99 -8.73
CA ILE A 322 12.21 -9.92 -9.34
C ILE A 322 13.36 -9.11 -9.95
N ASN A 323 14.59 -9.37 -9.52
CA ASN A 323 15.79 -8.65 -10.01
C ASN A 323 15.66 -7.11 -9.92
N GLY A 324 15.02 -6.63 -8.87
CA GLY A 324 14.81 -5.19 -8.65
C GLY A 324 13.58 -4.59 -9.35
N GLU A 325 12.86 -5.35 -10.17
CA GLU A 325 11.69 -4.90 -10.91
C GLU A 325 10.40 -5.54 -10.35
N TRP A 326 9.36 -4.73 -10.17
CA TRP A 326 8.04 -5.22 -9.83
C TRP A 326 7.37 -5.82 -11.06
N ARG A 327 6.96 -7.08 -10.95
CA ARG A 327 6.31 -7.83 -12.02
C ARG A 327 5.04 -8.51 -11.53
N GLU A 328 4.08 -8.64 -12.42
CA GLU A 328 2.95 -9.53 -12.22
C GLU A 328 3.43 -10.98 -12.33
N VAL A 329 3.01 -11.81 -11.39
CA VAL A 329 3.40 -13.22 -11.31
C VAL A 329 2.16 -14.09 -11.20
N ASP A 330 2.27 -15.33 -11.63
CA ASP A 330 1.22 -16.31 -11.36
C ASP A 330 1.10 -16.53 -9.86
N GLY A 331 -0.13 -16.45 -9.31
CA GLY A 331 -0.38 -16.64 -7.89
C GLY A 331 0.02 -18.02 -7.35
N SER A 332 0.22 -18.98 -8.23
CA SER A 332 0.75 -20.30 -7.90
C SER A 332 2.28 -20.36 -7.88
N SER A 333 2.98 -19.39 -8.48
CA SER A 333 4.44 -19.41 -8.56
C SER A 333 5.08 -18.96 -7.26
N ARG A 334 5.92 -19.80 -6.69
CA ARG A 334 6.73 -19.53 -5.51
C ARG A 334 8.06 -18.90 -5.93
N LEU A 335 8.12 -17.58 -5.95
CA LEU A 335 9.37 -16.86 -6.22
C LEU A 335 10.00 -16.42 -4.88
N VAL A 336 11.10 -17.05 -4.52
CA VAL A 336 11.86 -16.74 -3.30
C VAL A 336 12.97 -15.75 -3.62
N MET A 337 12.99 -14.59 -2.95
CA MET A 337 14.14 -13.68 -3.05
C MET A 337 15.34 -14.32 -2.32
N LYS A 338 16.47 -14.43 -3.04
CA LYS A 338 17.64 -15.24 -2.68
C LYS A 338 18.10 -15.10 -1.23
N GLU A 339 18.26 -13.90 -0.69
CA GLU A 339 18.81 -13.73 0.67
C GLU A 339 17.79 -13.85 1.81
N TYR A 340 16.56 -13.35 1.62
CA TYR A 340 15.52 -13.42 2.65
C TYR A 340 14.84 -14.79 2.65
N GLY A 341 14.66 -15.38 1.46
CA GLY A 341 14.13 -16.71 1.28
C GLY A 341 15.05 -17.78 1.84
N GLU A 342 16.35 -17.71 1.61
CA GLU A 342 17.33 -18.65 2.16
C GLU A 342 17.35 -18.67 3.70
N ARG A 343 17.23 -17.50 4.35
CA ARG A 343 17.11 -17.42 5.82
C ARG A 343 15.83 -18.03 6.36
N LEU A 344 14.70 -17.74 5.72
CA LEU A 344 13.40 -18.31 6.10
C LEU A 344 13.32 -19.79 5.81
N ASP A 345 13.84 -20.25 4.69
CA ASP A 345 13.87 -21.67 4.34
C ASP A 345 14.88 -22.44 5.22
N ALA A 346 16.00 -21.82 5.59
CA ALA A 346 16.90 -22.38 6.59
C ALA A 346 16.24 -22.48 7.97
N GLU A 347 15.52 -21.46 8.42
CA GLU A 347 14.78 -21.49 9.69
C GLU A 347 13.63 -22.51 9.67
N ARG A 348 12.95 -22.65 8.53
CA ARG A 348 11.90 -23.67 8.35
C ARG A 348 12.47 -25.07 8.30
N ARG A 349 13.54 -25.29 7.53
CA ARG A 349 14.27 -26.55 7.52
C ARG A 349 14.70 -26.91 8.94
N ARG A 350 15.31 -25.98 9.66
CA ARG A 350 15.70 -26.21 11.06
C ARG A 350 14.53 -26.57 11.96
N LYS A 351 13.37 -25.91 11.84
CA LYS A 351 12.17 -26.20 12.65
C LYS A 351 11.50 -27.52 12.23
N ARG A 352 11.48 -27.80 10.93
CA ARG A 352 11.08 -29.10 10.38
C ARG A 352 11.95 -30.21 10.96
N ASP A 353 13.26 -30.07 10.78
CA ASP A 353 14.21 -31.04 11.19
C ASP A 353 14.17 -31.27 12.71
N ALA A 354 13.96 -30.21 13.50
CA ALA A 354 13.78 -30.33 14.94
C ALA A 354 12.54 -31.17 15.32
N ILE A 355 11.40 -30.96 14.64
CA ILE A 355 10.17 -31.74 14.87
C ILE A 355 10.41 -33.21 14.49
N LEU A 356 10.97 -33.46 13.31
CA LEU A 356 11.24 -34.81 12.81
C LEU A 356 12.25 -35.55 13.72
N GLN A 357 13.31 -34.85 14.11
CA GLN A 357 14.34 -35.42 15.03
C GLN A 357 13.73 -35.74 16.40
N ILE A 358 12.92 -34.86 16.97
CA ILE A 358 12.27 -35.12 18.26
C ILE A 358 11.36 -36.36 18.16
N LEU A 359 10.56 -36.46 17.09
CA LEU A 359 9.67 -37.62 16.89
C LEU A 359 10.48 -38.92 16.79
N PHE A 360 11.58 -38.91 16.06
CA PHE A 360 12.49 -40.04 15.92
C PHE A 360 13.15 -40.41 17.25
N ASP A 361 13.75 -39.45 17.96
CA ASP A 361 14.45 -39.68 19.22
C ASP A 361 13.53 -40.12 20.35
N GLU A 362 12.30 -39.62 20.40
CA GLU A 362 11.32 -40.00 21.40
C GLU A 362 10.80 -41.42 21.16
N ALA A 363 10.64 -41.82 19.90
CA ALA A 363 10.27 -43.17 19.55
C ALA A 363 11.37 -44.17 20.01
N GLY A 364 12.66 -43.83 19.81
CA GLY A 364 13.78 -44.59 20.32
C GLY A 364 13.84 -44.68 21.85
N LYS A 365 13.04 -43.87 22.57
CA LYS A 365 12.84 -43.95 24.02
C LYS A 365 11.51 -44.62 24.42
N GLY A 366 10.81 -45.22 23.46
CA GLY A 366 9.54 -45.89 23.70
C GLY A 366 8.32 -44.91 23.75
N ARG A 367 8.46 -43.67 23.30
CA ARG A 367 7.41 -42.65 23.38
C ARG A 367 6.93 -42.20 22.02
N CYS A 368 5.65 -42.37 21.74
CA CYS A 368 4.95 -41.87 20.57
C CYS A 368 3.89 -40.86 20.97
N TYR A 369 3.63 -39.94 20.07
CA TYR A 369 2.71 -38.81 20.34
C TYR A 369 1.65 -38.71 19.27
N THR A 370 0.43 -38.38 19.68
CA THR A 370 -0.55 -37.75 18.75
C THR A 370 -0.20 -36.29 18.54
N ALA A 371 -0.76 -35.67 17.51
CA ALA A 371 -0.46 -34.24 17.20
C ALA A 371 -0.74 -33.30 18.39
N ASN A 372 -1.81 -33.57 19.16
CA ASN A 372 -2.12 -32.77 20.33
C ASN A 372 -1.14 -33.00 21.49
N GLN A 373 -0.81 -34.26 21.77
CA GLN A 373 0.15 -34.60 22.82
C GLN A 373 1.56 -34.04 22.51
N PHE A 374 1.94 -34.04 21.23
CA PHE A 374 3.23 -33.46 20.82
C PHE A 374 3.23 -31.95 21.02
N ALA A 375 2.17 -31.26 20.58
CA ALA A 375 2.06 -29.83 20.73
C ALA A 375 2.09 -29.38 22.20
N GLU A 376 1.32 -30.06 23.06
CA GLU A 376 1.30 -29.82 24.50
C GLU A 376 2.64 -30.12 25.17
N GLY A 377 3.23 -31.26 24.84
CA GLY A 377 4.49 -31.72 25.48
C GLY A 377 5.72 -30.88 25.11
N PHE A 378 5.72 -30.23 23.94
CA PHE A 378 6.87 -29.49 23.41
C PHE A 378 6.58 -27.97 23.25
N GLU A 379 5.50 -27.46 23.84
CA GLU A 379 5.24 -26.01 23.91
C GLU A 379 6.42 -25.26 24.54
N GLY A 380 6.89 -24.21 23.84
CA GLY A 380 8.03 -23.39 24.28
C GLY A 380 9.39 -24.07 24.23
N LYS A 381 9.48 -25.37 23.86
CA LYS A 381 10.73 -26.15 23.80
C LYS A 381 11.31 -26.13 22.36
N ALA A 382 12.62 -26.31 22.25
CA ALA A 382 13.37 -26.43 21.00
C ALA A 382 13.10 -25.29 19.97
N GLY A 383 12.61 -24.13 20.42
CA GLY A 383 12.25 -23.01 19.55
C GLY A 383 11.01 -23.27 18.69
N LEU A 384 10.16 -24.23 19.04
CA LEU A 384 8.98 -24.61 18.27
C LEU A 384 7.81 -23.62 18.42
N GLY A 385 7.81 -22.81 19.48
CA GLY A 385 6.75 -21.82 19.75
C GLY A 385 5.61 -22.39 20.59
N GLY A 386 4.47 -21.71 20.59
CA GLY A 386 3.28 -22.12 21.33
C GLY A 386 2.56 -23.31 20.67
N GLU A 387 1.69 -23.95 21.44
CA GLU A 387 0.93 -25.15 21.10
C GLU A 387 0.21 -25.03 19.73
N ARG A 388 -0.47 -23.90 19.48
CA ARG A 388 -1.16 -23.63 18.21
C ARG A 388 -0.18 -23.64 17.03
N THR A 389 0.97 -22.99 17.18
CA THR A 389 1.99 -22.91 16.12
C THR A 389 2.58 -24.29 15.81
N ILE A 390 2.77 -25.12 16.85
CA ILE A 390 3.24 -26.48 16.67
C ILE A 390 2.22 -27.32 15.91
N ARG A 391 0.94 -27.25 16.25
CA ARG A 391 -0.15 -27.95 15.55
C ARG A 391 -0.25 -27.54 14.07
N GLU A 392 -0.14 -26.25 13.77
CA GLU A 392 -0.14 -25.74 12.39
C GLU A 392 1.06 -26.29 11.59
N ARG A 393 2.25 -26.37 12.20
CA ARG A 393 3.45 -26.97 11.58
C ARG A 393 3.31 -28.47 11.38
N LEU A 394 2.85 -29.22 12.36
CA LEU A 394 2.58 -30.65 12.21
C LEU A 394 1.59 -30.93 11.09
N SER A 395 0.55 -30.12 10.97
CA SER A 395 -0.42 -30.23 9.87
C SER A 395 0.23 -29.96 8.51
N ALA A 396 1.08 -28.93 8.41
CA ALA A 396 1.81 -28.63 7.19
C ALA A 396 2.80 -29.75 6.81
N LEU A 397 3.60 -30.25 7.75
CA LEU A 397 4.53 -31.34 7.52
C LEU A 397 3.82 -32.65 7.14
N SER A 398 2.67 -32.90 7.73
CA SER A 398 1.83 -34.05 7.34
C SER A 398 1.26 -33.89 5.92
N THR A 399 0.86 -32.67 5.54
CA THR A 399 0.38 -32.38 4.17
C THR A 399 1.52 -32.50 3.14
N GLN A 400 2.74 -32.17 3.54
CA GLN A 400 3.95 -32.29 2.70
C GLN A 400 4.52 -33.71 2.63
N GLY A 401 3.99 -34.65 3.41
CA GLY A 401 4.44 -36.06 3.42
C GLY A 401 5.60 -36.38 4.37
N TYR A 402 6.17 -35.41 5.08
CA TYR A 402 7.25 -35.63 6.06
C TYR A 402 6.78 -36.38 7.31
N ILE A 403 5.52 -36.25 7.69
CA ILE A 403 4.90 -36.91 8.83
C ILE A 403 3.72 -37.72 8.32
N LYS A 404 3.69 -38.98 8.67
CA LYS A 404 2.58 -39.89 8.43
C LYS A 404 1.97 -40.30 9.77
N TYR A 405 0.93 -41.11 9.74
CA TYR A 405 0.21 -41.54 10.95
C TYR A 405 0.12 -43.07 11.00
N PHE A 406 0.10 -43.63 12.19
CA PHE A 406 -0.21 -45.04 12.39
C PHE A 406 -1.27 -45.21 13.47
N ARG A 407 -2.16 -46.19 13.27
CA ARG A 407 -3.27 -46.49 14.17
C ARG A 407 -3.12 -47.77 14.95
N ASN A 408 -2.37 -48.72 14.44
CA ASN A 408 -2.21 -50.07 15.03
C ASN A 408 -1.33 -50.01 16.28
N ALA A 409 -1.77 -49.18 17.24
CA ALA A 409 -0.99 -48.91 18.45
C ALA A 409 -0.76 -50.18 19.29
N ALA A 410 -1.69 -51.11 19.29
CA ALA A 410 -1.58 -52.38 20.00
C ALA A 410 -0.39 -53.25 19.50
N ASP A 411 -0.14 -53.21 18.19
CA ASP A 411 0.97 -53.95 17.58
C ASP A 411 2.35 -53.49 18.09
N TYR A 412 2.38 -52.27 18.65
CA TYR A 412 3.56 -51.63 19.21
C TYR A 412 3.47 -51.47 20.75
N GLY A 413 2.53 -52.14 21.40
CA GLY A 413 2.36 -52.06 22.86
C GLY A 413 1.92 -50.71 23.39
N LEU A 414 1.41 -49.81 22.52
CA LEU A 414 0.94 -48.48 22.86
C LEU A 414 -0.56 -48.48 23.16
N PRO A 415 -1.04 -47.57 24.01
CA PRO A 415 -2.47 -47.40 24.21
C PRO A 415 -3.16 -46.92 22.93
N ALA A 416 -4.44 -47.26 22.76
CA ALA A 416 -5.22 -46.79 21.62
C ALA A 416 -5.24 -45.26 21.54
N ALA A 417 -4.88 -44.69 20.40
CA ALA A 417 -4.90 -43.26 20.20
C ALA A 417 -6.38 -42.76 20.06
N ARG A 418 -6.76 -41.75 20.86
CA ARG A 418 -8.10 -41.15 20.85
C ARG A 418 -8.29 -40.13 19.73
N THR A 419 -7.50 -40.24 18.63
CA THR A 419 -7.55 -39.29 17.53
C THR A 419 -7.88 -39.98 16.21
N LYS A 420 -8.46 -39.25 15.27
CA LYS A 420 -8.82 -39.78 13.95
C LYS A 420 -7.65 -40.39 13.18
N PHE A 421 -6.45 -39.83 13.34
CA PHE A 421 -5.26 -40.24 12.56
C PHE A 421 -4.31 -41.18 13.31
N GLY A 422 -4.35 -41.23 14.65
CA GLY A 422 -3.42 -42.01 15.46
C GLY A 422 -2.15 -41.26 15.87
N TYR A 423 -1.05 -41.96 15.96
CA TYR A 423 0.24 -41.43 16.36
C TYR A 423 1.04 -40.89 15.18
N LEU A 424 1.85 -39.87 15.43
CA LEU A 424 2.78 -39.29 14.44
C LEU A 424 3.94 -40.28 14.17
N CYS A 425 4.29 -40.39 12.91
CA CYS A 425 5.38 -41.24 12.45
C CYS A 425 6.25 -40.50 11.43
N VAL A 426 7.55 -40.66 11.52
CA VAL A 426 8.57 -40.20 10.59
C VAL A 426 9.28 -41.36 9.94
N GLU A 427 9.88 -41.14 8.78
CA GLU A 427 10.63 -42.19 8.08
C GLU A 427 11.74 -42.77 8.93
N GLY A 428 11.95 -44.07 8.87
CA GLY A 428 12.97 -44.81 9.63
C GLY A 428 12.71 -44.85 11.16
N MET A 429 11.52 -44.42 11.62
CA MET A 429 11.20 -44.41 13.04
C MET A 429 11.18 -45.82 13.63
N VAL A 430 11.93 -46.00 14.69
CA VAL A 430 12.00 -47.24 15.44
C VAL A 430 11.54 -47.01 16.87
N LEU A 431 10.57 -47.79 17.31
CA LEU A 431 10.06 -47.75 18.68
C LEU A 431 10.81 -48.76 19.55
N GLN A 432 11.33 -48.27 20.67
CA GLN A 432 11.94 -49.15 21.71
C GLN A 432 10.85 -49.58 22.66
N MET A 433 10.63 -50.86 22.78
CA MET A 433 9.63 -51.45 23.66
C MET A 433 10.25 -52.28 24.74
N ALA A 434 9.85 -52.05 25.97
CA ALA A 434 10.29 -52.89 27.09
C ALA A 434 9.72 -54.32 26.97
N ILE A 435 10.57 -55.31 27.06
CA ILE A 435 10.18 -56.71 27.05
C ILE A 435 10.18 -57.22 28.51
N GLY A 436 9.00 -57.21 29.10
CA GLY A 436 8.80 -57.68 30.46
C GLY A 436 9.17 -56.68 31.56
N PRO A 437 9.05 -57.06 32.83
CA PRO A 437 9.46 -56.24 33.96
C PRO A 437 10.99 -56.10 34.05
N PRO A 438 11.50 -55.04 34.70
CA PRO A 438 12.94 -54.94 35.00
C PRO A 438 13.47 -56.21 35.70
N ASP A 439 14.68 -56.58 35.37
CA ASP A 439 15.36 -57.67 36.07
C ASP A 439 15.42 -57.39 37.59
N SER A 440 15.01 -58.35 38.40
CA SER A 440 14.86 -58.16 39.84
C SER A 440 16.17 -57.99 40.60
N GLN A 441 17.30 -58.30 39.97
CA GLN A 441 18.63 -58.20 40.59
C GLN A 441 19.44 -57.03 40.09
N THR A 442 19.35 -56.74 38.78
CA THR A 442 20.14 -55.68 38.13
C THR A 442 19.34 -54.39 37.88
N GLY A 443 18.02 -54.46 37.89
CA GLY A 443 17.15 -53.34 37.51
C GLY A 443 17.15 -53.04 35.99
N GLU A 444 17.85 -53.86 35.20
CA GLU A 444 17.95 -53.67 33.75
C GLU A 444 16.62 -54.02 33.05
N VAL A 445 16.23 -53.19 32.07
CA VAL A 445 15.08 -53.40 31.23
C VAL A 445 15.58 -53.84 29.85
N LEU A 446 15.12 -55.01 29.41
CA LEU A 446 15.36 -55.44 28.04
C LEU A 446 14.42 -54.71 27.07
N PHE A 447 14.96 -54.19 25.96
CA PHE A 447 14.21 -53.51 24.96
C PHE A 447 14.25 -54.28 23.64
N GLU A 448 13.10 -54.35 22.97
CA GLU A 448 12.97 -54.76 21.57
C GLU A 448 12.78 -53.54 20.68
N SER A 449 13.50 -53.51 19.57
CA SER A 449 13.36 -52.46 18.56
C SER A 449 12.38 -52.91 17.49
N ARG A 450 11.32 -52.14 17.29
CA ARG A 450 10.33 -52.39 16.24
C ARG A 450 10.25 -51.22 15.27
N THR A 451 10.38 -51.47 13.98
CA THR A 451 10.13 -50.44 12.95
C THR A 451 8.65 -50.09 12.90
N VAL A 452 8.34 -48.82 12.97
CA VAL A 452 6.96 -48.31 12.88
C VAL A 452 6.61 -48.08 11.41
N LEU A 453 5.58 -48.79 10.96
CA LEU A 453 5.04 -48.62 9.59
C LEU A 453 3.74 -47.85 9.65
N PRO A 454 3.63 -46.70 8.96
CA PRO A 454 2.41 -45.89 8.97
C PRO A 454 1.32 -46.60 8.17
N THR A 455 0.09 -46.56 8.66
CA THR A 455 -1.07 -47.15 7.99
C THR A 455 -1.76 -46.16 7.00
N HIS A 456 -1.54 -44.86 7.21
CA HIS A 456 -2.03 -43.85 6.30
C HIS A 456 -1.25 -42.53 6.44
N TYR A 457 -1.42 -41.65 5.48
CA TYR A 457 -0.79 -40.33 5.40
C TYR A 457 -1.83 -39.27 5.04
N LYS A 458 -1.49 -38.03 5.23
CA LYS A 458 -2.29 -36.91 4.75
C LYS A 458 -1.86 -36.54 3.34
N CYS A 459 -2.81 -36.57 2.38
CA CYS A 459 -2.53 -36.25 0.99
C CYS A 459 -2.06 -34.80 0.84
N PRO A 460 -0.92 -34.52 0.19
CA PRO A 460 -0.42 -33.15 0.00
C PRO A 460 -1.35 -32.25 -0.83
N GLN A 461 -2.13 -32.85 -1.75
CA GLN A 461 -3.01 -32.13 -2.64
C GLN A 461 -4.40 -31.85 -2.05
N SER A 462 -5.00 -32.88 -1.44
CA SER A 462 -6.38 -32.78 -0.90
C SER A 462 -6.46 -32.54 0.61
N GLY A 463 -5.37 -32.73 1.33
CA GLY A 463 -5.35 -32.72 2.79
C GLY A 463 -6.13 -33.87 3.45
N ALA A 464 -6.66 -34.82 2.65
CA ALA A 464 -7.42 -35.96 3.14
C ALA A 464 -6.50 -37.05 3.70
N ALA A 465 -7.00 -37.85 4.65
CA ALA A 465 -6.30 -39.03 5.15
C ALA A 465 -6.41 -40.16 4.13
N MET A 466 -5.28 -40.54 3.57
CA MET A 466 -5.16 -41.59 2.57
C MET A 466 -4.44 -42.82 3.16
N PRO A 467 -4.83 -44.04 2.84
CA PRO A 467 -4.07 -45.22 3.24
C PRO A 467 -2.70 -45.21 2.57
N VAL A 468 -1.70 -45.73 3.26
CA VAL A 468 -0.38 -45.97 2.70
C VAL A 468 -0.38 -47.30 1.98
N GLU A 469 -0.30 -47.29 0.65
CA GLU A 469 -0.32 -48.49 -0.17
C GLU A 469 0.93 -49.37 0.04
N ASN A 470 2.10 -48.74 0.17
CA ASN A 470 3.33 -49.41 0.44
C ASN A 470 4.10 -48.66 1.55
N PRO A 471 3.94 -49.01 2.83
CA PRO A 471 4.60 -48.35 3.93
C PRO A 471 6.13 -48.47 3.91
N GLU A 472 6.66 -49.46 3.23
CA GLU A 472 8.11 -49.73 3.16
C GLU A 472 8.85 -48.80 2.19
N VAL A 473 8.10 -48.15 1.28
CA VAL A 473 8.64 -47.22 0.28
C VAL A 473 8.24 -45.79 0.60
N TRP A 474 8.32 -45.40 1.84
CA TRP A 474 8.02 -44.02 2.21
C TRP A 474 9.24 -43.13 2.01
N VAL A 475 9.10 -42.09 1.14
CA VAL A 475 10.13 -41.13 0.82
C VAL A 475 9.61 -39.69 1.10
N TYR A 476 10.48 -38.81 1.60
CA TYR A 476 10.17 -37.40 1.73
C TYR A 476 10.07 -36.73 0.37
N GLN A 477 9.09 -35.85 0.22
CA GLN A 477 8.82 -35.18 -1.05
C GLN A 477 9.97 -34.23 -1.49
N ASP A 478 10.79 -33.74 -0.56
CA ASP A 478 11.94 -32.88 -0.86
C ASP A 478 13.16 -33.64 -1.38
N ASP A 479 13.29 -34.93 -1.12
CA ASP A 479 14.40 -35.74 -1.62
C ASP A 479 14.37 -35.92 -3.15
N ILE A 480 13.21 -35.63 -3.77
CA ILE A 480 13.01 -35.65 -5.22
C ILE A 480 13.57 -34.38 -5.89
N ASN A 481 13.62 -33.25 -5.16
CA ASN A 481 14.05 -31.96 -5.71
C ASN A 481 15.55 -31.68 -5.53
N ASP A 482 16.22 -32.33 -4.58
CA ASP A 482 17.66 -32.15 -4.35
C ASP A 482 18.55 -32.96 -5.33
N THR A 483 17.96 -33.87 -6.12
CA THR A 483 18.69 -34.70 -7.10
C THR A 483 18.73 -34.13 -8.52
N GLN A 484 18.16 -32.93 -8.76
CA GLN A 484 18.27 -32.20 -10.03
C GLN A 484 19.13 -30.95 -9.87
N GLU A 485 20.44 -31.08 -9.62
CA GLU A 485 21.40 -30.09 -10.06
C GLU A 485 21.62 -30.27 -11.57
N PRO A 486 21.45 -29.24 -12.39
CA PRO A 486 21.84 -29.30 -13.80
C PRO A 486 23.36 -29.26 -13.88
N SER A 487 23.91 -30.26 -14.53
CA SER A 487 25.30 -30.32 -15.04
C SER A 487 25.68 -29.13 -15.92
#